data_a48d8a58f556ea9a2078814eda4b35b4
#
_entry.id   a48d8a58f556ea9a2078814eda4b35b4
#
_cell.length_a   1.000
_cell.length_b   1.000
_cell.length_c   1.000
_cell.angle_alpha   90.00
_cell.angle_beta   90.00
_cell.angle_gamma   90.00
#
_symmetry.space_group_name_H-M   'P 1'
#
loop_
_entity.id
_entity.type
_entity.pdbx_description
1 polymer ?
#
loop_
_entity_poly.entity_id
_entity_poly.type
_entity_poly.pdbx_seq_one_letter_code
_entity_poly.pdbx_strand_id
1 'polypeptide(L)'
;VSNEDSAAGPTGKLRTQALVHLSAFLASAGVFISLDNWALATGAGVPTLLAILAGLLAGFFMSHIFHEWGHFFGARLAGAATTIKAQPAPLFFDFDYAGSTARQTLALSAGGPLGNVLVIVLTLYSLPVVSPGRAALLAGMVGSLVFVLFLELPVTRRIRSGEAPIDAMMGHFGQGKPLFRRCTRLGVAAGAATFLTLLVL
;
A
#
# COMPACT_ATOMS: atom_id res chain seq x y z
N VAL A 1 19.68 -31.36 14.94
CA VAL A 1 18.86 -30.14 15.08
C VAL A 1 17.62 -30.38 14.23
N SER A 2 16.51 -30.76 14.88
CA SER A 2 15.23 -31.09 14.27
C SER A 2 14.60 -29.82 13.71
N ASN A 3 14.25 -29.86 12.42
CA ASN A 3 13.47 -28.84 11.70
C ASN A 3 12.02 -28.79 12.27
N GLU A 4 11.81 -28.16 13.40
CA GLU A 4 10.47 -27.88 13.92
C GLU A 4 9.84 -26.58 13.36
N ASP A 5 10.56 -25.82 12.54
CA ASP A 5 10.08 -24.51 11.99
C ASP A 5 9.13 -24.63 10.80
N SER A 6 8.72 -25.84 10.38
CA SER A 6 7.88 -26.04 9.20
C SER A 6 6.37 -26.20 9.45
N ALA A 7 5.87 -26.12 10.65
CA ALA A 7 4.53 -26.61 11.00
C ALA A 7 3.49 -25.58 11.41
N ALA A 8 3.67 -24.28 11.17
CA ALA A 8 2.57 -23.35 11.34
C ALA A 8 1.53 -23.59 10.22
N GLY A 9 0.35 -24.08 10.60
CA GLY A 9 -0.78 -24.18 9.68
C GLY A 9 -1.15 -22.81 9.06
N PRO A 10 -2.05 -22.77 8.05
CA PRO A 10 -2.41 -21.53 7.34
C PRO A 10 -2.78 -20.36 8.26
N THR A 11 -3.49 -20.66 9.36
CA THR A 11 -3.87 -19.65 10.37
C THR A 11 -2.67 -19.11 11.13
N GLY A 12 -1.68 -19.95 11.46
CA GLY A 12 -0.45 -19.51 12.12
C GLY A 12 0.36 -18.58 11.24
N LYS A 13 0.53 -18.92 9.97
CA LYS A 13 1.22 -18.08 8.99
C LYS A 13 0.53 -16.71 8.83
N LEU A 14 -0.78 -16.68 8.70
CA LEU A 14 -1.55 -15.43 8.59
C LEU A 14 -1.39 -14.55 9.83
N ARG A 15 -1.42 -15.16 11.03
CA ARG A 15 -1.19 -14.44 12.28
C ARG A 15 0.20 -13.81 12.33
N THR A 16 1.23 -14.54 11.91
CA THR A 16 2.61 -14.02 11.85
C THR A 16 2.68 -12.80 10.90
N GLN A 17 2.12 -12.89 9.68
CA GLN A 17 2.08 -11.78 8.74
C GLN A 17 1.35 -10.57 9.34
N ALA A 18 0.19 -10.79 9.96
CA ALA A 18 -0.58 -9.72 10.59
C ALA A 18 0.20 -9.02 11.72
N LEU A 19 0.87 -9.78 12.59
CA LEU A 19 1.67 -9.22 13.67
C LEU A 19 2.87 -8.41 13.15
N VAL A 20 3.57 -8.92 12.14
CA VAL A 20 4.71 -8.20 11.55
C VAL A 20 4.24 -6.90 10.87
N HIS A 21 3.18 -6.96 10.05
CA HIS A 21 2.66 -5.76 9.39
C HIS A 21 2.10 -4.74 10.38
N LEU A 22 1.41 -5.19 11.43
CA LEU A 22 0.93 -4.31 12.50
C LEU A 22 2.10 -3.66 13.25
N SER A 23 3.13 -4.43 13.61
CA SER A 23 4.31 -3.89 14.29
C SER A 23 5.03 -2.88 13.42
N ALA A 24 5.19 -3.16 12.13
CA ALA A 24 5.82 -2.25 11.17
C ALA A 24 4.98 -0.97 10.97
N PHE A 25 3.66 -1.09 10.90
CA PHE A 25 2.73 0.04 10.84
C PHE A 25 2.86 0.93 12.10
N LEU A 26 2.80 0.33 13.29
CA LEU A 26 2.90 1.05 14.56
C LEU A 26 4.28 1.72 14.74
N ALA A 27 5.35 1.04 14.35
CA ALA A 27 6.71 1.61 14.38
C ALA A 27 6.83 2.82 13.43
N SER A 28 6.31 2.69 12.20
CA SER A 28 6.32 3.78 11.22
C SER A 28 5.50 4.99 11.70
N ALA A 29 4.30 4.74 12.23
CA ALA A 29 3.46 5.77 12.82
C ALA A 29 4.13 6.44 14.03
N GLY A 30 4.73 5.65 14.93
CA GLY A 30 5.43 6.16 16.11
C GLY A 30 6.61 7.06 15.78
N VAL A 31 7.45 6.66 14.83
CA VAL A 31 8.58 7.49 14.34
C VAL A 31 8.05 8.81 13.75
N PHE A 32 7.06 8.72 12.86
CA PHE A 32 6.46 9.91 12.26
C PHE A 32 5.88 10.86 13.32
N ILE A 33 5.02 10.36 14.21
CA ILE A 33 4.36 11.16 15.24
C ILE A 33 5.39 11.82 16.17
N SER A 34 6.46 11.11 16.54
CA SER A 34 7.51 11.65 17.39
C SER A 34 8.24 12.83 16.73
N LEU A 35 8.58 12.69 15.44
CA LEU A 35 9.25 13.77 14.69
C LEU A 35 8.31 14.95 14.41
N ASP A 36 7.04 14.68 14.11
CA ASP A 36 6.04 15.73 13.87
C ASP A 36 5.77 16.54 15.14
N ASN A 37 5.63 15.88 16.29
CA ASN A 37 5.47 16.55 17.58
C ASN A 37 6.71 17.37 17.97
N TRP A 38 7.92 16.86 17.70
CA TRP A 38 9.14 17.62 17.90
C TRP A 38 9.20 18.87 17.01
N ALA A 39 8.83 18.74 15.74
CA ALA A 39 8.73 19.88 14.82
C ALA A 39 7.71 20.93 15.31
N LEU A 40 6.53 20.50 15.72
CA LEU A 40 5.48 21.37 16.25
C LEU A 40 5.90 22.07 17.55
N ALA A 41 6.58 21.36 18.46
CA ALA A 41 7.00 21.91 19.74
C ALA A 41 8.12 22.94 19.63
N THR A 42 9.01 22.81 18.64
CA THR A 42 10.19 23.67 18.52
C THR A 42 10.08 24.74 17.44
N GLY A 43 9.27 24.51 16.41
CA GLY A 43 9.22 25.35 15.21
C GLY A 43 10.54 25.36 14.41
N ALA A 44 11.51 24.49 14.76
CA ALA A 44 12.84 24.50 14.15
C ALA A 44 12.85 23.82 12.77
N GLY A 45 13.71 24.30 11.87
CA GLY A 45 13.78 23.83 10.50
C GLY A 45 14.20 22.35 10.35
N VAL A 46 15.17 21.88 11.15
CA VAL A 46 15.66 20.49 11.10
C VAL A 46 14.57 19.49 11.51
N PRO A 47 13.88 19.62 12.68
CA PRO A 47 12.76 18.76 13.01
C PRO A 47 11.66 18.79 11.96
N THR A 48 11.34 19.95 11.39
CA THR A 48 10.32 20.08 10.34
C THR A 48 10.72 19.29 9.09
N LEU A 49 11.95 19.38 8.64
CA LEU A 49 12.44 18.60 7.50
C LEU A 49 12.38 17.08 7.78
N LEU A 50 12.79 16.66 8.99
CA LEU A 50 12.73 15.25 9.39
C LEU A 50 11.27 14.76 9.46
N ALA A 51 10.34 15.58 9.96
CA ALA A 51 8.91 15.26 9.99
C ALA A 51 8.33 15.11 8.56
N ILE A 52 8.71 15.98 7.62
CA ILE A 52 8.32 15.88 6.21
C ILE A 52 8.83 14.57 5.60
N LEU A 53 10.12 14.26 5.75
CA LEU A 53 10.70 13.03 5.19
C LEU A 53 10.06 11.77 5.82
N ALA A 54 9.90 11.76 7.14
CA ALA A 54 9.25 10.66 7.85
C ALA A 54 7.78 10.53 7.44
N GLY A 55 7.06 11.65 7.26
CA GLY A 55 5.68 11.67 6.80
C GLY A 55 5.53 11.06 5.41
N LEU A 56 6.34 11.47 4.43
CA LEU A 56 6.32 10.88 3.08
C LEU A 56 6.57 9.38 3.10
N LEU A 57 7.61 8.94 3.83
CA LEU A 57 7.95 7.52 3.92
C LEU A 57 6.88 6.72 4.67
N ALA A 58 6.40 7.22 5.81
CA ALA A 58 5.34 6.57 6.57
C ALA A 58 4.05 6.49 5.77
N GLY A 59 3.65 7.56 5.08
CA GLY A 59 2.46 7.59 4.24
C GLY A 59 2.50 6.56 3.13
N PHE A 60 3.62 6.48 2.40
CA PHE A 60 3.83 5.45 1.38
C PHE A 60 3.76 4.04 1.97
N PHE A 61 4.48 3.79 3.07
CA PHE A 61 4.61 2.48 3.67
C PHE A 61 3.28 1.99 4.29
N MET A 62 2.60 2.85 5.06
CA MET A 62 1.30 2.54 5.64
C MET A 62 0.26 2.26 4.57
N SER A 63 0.26 3.07 3.49
CA SER A 63 -0.61 2.87 2.34
C SER A 63 -0.36 1.53 1.65
N HIS A 64 0.92 1.12 1.52
CA HIS A 64 1.28 -0.18 0.95
C HIS A 64 0.76 -1.35 1.80
N ILE A 65 0.89 -1.29 3.12
CA ILE A 65 0.34 -2.33 4.01
C ILE A 65 -1.18 -2.50 3.78
N PHE A 66 -1.93 -1.41 3.80
CA PHE A 66 -3.38 -1.45 3.58
C PHE A 66 -3.75 -1.95 2.18
N HIS A 67 -2.96 -1.60 1.17
CA HIS A 67 -3.09 -2.07 -0.20
C HIS A 67 -2.98 -3.60 -0.30
N GLU A 68 -1.93 -4.18 0.26
CA GLU A 68 -1.71 -5.62 0.23
C GLU A 68 -2.79 -6.40 0.99
N TRP A 69 -3.20 -5.90 2.16
CA TRP A 69 -4.33 -6.47 2.89
C TRP A 69 -5.64 -6.31 2.13
N GLY A 70 -5.82 -5.20 1.43
CA GLY A 70 -6.95 -4.98 0.54
C GLY A 70 -7.06 -6.04 -0.56
N HIS A 71 -5.96 -6.34 -1.25
CA HIS A 71 -5.89 -7.43 -2.22
C HIS A 71 -6.27 -8.77 -1.60
N PHE A 72 -5.70 -9.10 -0.45
CA PHE A 72 -5.99 -10.34 0.24
C PHE A 72 -7.48 -10.47 0.59
N PHE A 73 -8.07 -9.45 1.18
CA PHE A 73 -9.50 -9.47 1.50
C PHE A 73 -10.38 -9.51 0.26
N GLY A 74 -10.05 -8.76 -0.79
CA GLY A 74 -10.76 -8.80 -2.07
C GLY A 74 -10.79 -10.21 -2.67
N ALA A 75 -9.64 -10.88 -2.72
CA ALA A 75 -9.52 -12.25 -3.19
C ALA A 75 -10.36 -13.22 -2.33
N ARG A 76 -10.23 -13.14 -1.00
CA ARG A 76 -10.93 -14.04 -0.06
C ARG A 76 -12.46 -13.85 -0.10
N LEU A 77 -12.95 -12.61 -0.15
CA LEU A 77 -14.38 -12.31 -0.27
C LEU A 77 -14.99 -12.81 -1.59
N ALA A 78 -14.17 -12.86 -2.65
CA ALA A 78 -14.60 -13.45 -3.93
C ALA A 78 -14.47 -14.98 -3.98
N GLY A 79 -14.03 -15.63 -2.89
CA GLY A 79 -13.86 -17.09 -2.82
C GLY A 79 -12.63 -17.60 -3.58
N ALA A 80 -11.63 -16.75 -3.81
CA ALA A 80 -10.39 -17.18 -4.47
C ALA A 80 -9.47 -17.94 -3.51
N ALA A 81 -8.75 -18.90 -4.04
CA ALA A 81 -7.66 -19.58 -3.33
C ALA A 81 -6.46 -18.64 -3.17
N THR A 82 -5.95 -18.54 -1.95
CA THR A 82 -4.74 -17.76 -1.63
C THR A 82 -3.82 -18.58 -0.75
N THR A 83 -2.53 -18.54 -1.03
CA THR A 83 -1.50 -19.24 -0.23
C THR A 83 -0.70 -18.22 0.56
N ILE A 84 -0.72 -18.32 1.90
CA ILE A 84 0.05 -17.43 2.77
C ILE A 84 1.51 -17.86 2.80
N LYS A 85 2.42 -16.92 2.56
CA LYS A 85 3.86 -17.15 2.62
C LYS A 85 4.29 -17.50 4.04
N ALA A 86 5.23 -18.45 4.15
CA ALA A 86 5.73 -18.89 5.45
C ALA A 86 6.55 -17.80 6.16
N GLN A 87 7.34 -17.06 5.39
CA GLN A 87 8.17 -15.97 5.90
C GLN A 87 7.46 -14.62 5.76
N PRO A 88 7.66 -13.69 6.70
CA PRO A 88 7.15 -12.33 6.58
C PRO A 88 7.63 -11.66 5.29
N ALA A 89 6.69 -11.08 4.55
CA ALA A 89 6.99 -10.42 3.29
C ALA A 89 6.00 -9.27 3.03
N PRO A 90 6.42 -8.19 2.34
CA PRO A 90 5.51 -7.12 1.92
C PRO A 90 4.34 -7.66 1.09
N LEU A 91 4.63 -8.55 0.12
CA LEU A 91 3.65 -9.35 -0.62
C LEU A 91 3.49 -10.69 0.12
N PHE A 92 2.59 -10.77 1.07
CA PHE A 92 2.54 -11.86 2.05
C PHE A 92 1.74 -13.09 1.61
N PHE A 93 1.09 -13.04 0.46
CA PHE A 93 0.34 -14.17 -0.11
C PHE A 93 0.59 -14.31 -1.61
N ASP A 94 0.32 -15.49 -2.13
CA ASP A 94 0.32 -15.80 -3.54
C ASP A 94 -1.13 -16.00 -4.01
N PHE A 95 -1.40 -15.55 -5.25
CA PHE A 95 -2.68 -15.65 -5.92
C PHE A 95 -2.49 -16.36 -7.27
N ASP A 96 -3.31 -17.36 -7.54
CA ASP A 96 -3.27 -18.12 -8.80
C ASP A 96 -4.10 -17.41 -9.88
N TYR A 97 -3.45 -16.58 -10.69
CA TYR A 97 -4.10 -15.87 -11.80
C TYR A 97 -4.57 -16.82 -12.91
N ALA A 98 -3.92 -17.97 -13.10
CA ALA A 98 -4.27 -18.92 -14.15
C ALA A 98 -5.52 -19.73 -13.77
N GLY A 99 -5.64 -20.13 -12.50
CA GLY A 99 -6.78 -20.89 -11.98
C GLY A 99 -7.94 -20.02 -11.50
N SER A 100 -7.79 -18.69 -11.48
CA SER A 100 -8.81 -17.78 -10.97
C SER A 100 -9.75 -17.28 -12.06
N THR A 101 -11.02 -17.10 -11.69
CA THR A 101 -12.02 -16.46 -12.58
C THR A 101 -11.77 -14.95 -12.70
N ALA A 102 -12.29 -14.35 -13.77
CA ALA A 102 -12.25 -12.90 -13.96
C ALA A 102 -12.85 -12.14 -12.74
N ARG A 103 -13.96 -12.64 -12.16
CA ARG A 103 -14.59 -12.04 -10.97
C ARG A 103 -13.64 -12.04 -9.77
N GLN A 104 -12.96 -13.14 -9.51
CA GLN A 104 -11.99 -13.26 -8.40
C GLN A 104 -10.81 -12.33 -8.57
N THR A 105 -10.26 -12.26 -9.80
CA THR A 105 -9.15 -11.36 -10.12
C THR A 105 -9.55 -9.88 -10.06
N LEU A 106 -10.76 -9.53 -10.52
CA LEU A 106 -11.28 -8.17 -10.40
C LEU A 106 -11.50 -7.75 -8.95
N ALA A 107 -11.98 -8.66 -8.10
CA ALA A 107 -12.16 -8.40 -6.67
C ALA A 107 -10.81 -8.21 -5.95
N LEU A 108 -9.80 -9.06 -6.26
CA LEU A 108 -8.43 -8.86 -5.81
C LEU A 108 -7.93 -7.47 -6.23
N SER A 109 -7.99 -7.15 -7.54
CA SER A 109 -7.45 -5.89 -8.07
C SER A 109 -8.17 -4.64 -7.54
N ALA A 110 -9.46 -4.73 -7.21
CA ALA A 110 -10.19 -3.62 -6.59
C ALA A 110 -9.82 -3.44 -5.11
N GLY A 111 -9.52 -4.54 -4.43
CA GLY A 111 -9.21 -4.55 -2.99
C GLY A 111 -8.02 -3.67 -2.64
N GLY A 112 -6.93 -3.74 -3.39
CA GLY A 112 -5.71 -2.96 -3.15
C GLY A 112 -5.96 -1.45 -3.13
N PRO A 113 -6.44 -0.84 -4.21
CA PRO A 113 -6.78 0.59 -4.23
C PRO A 113 -7.81 1.00 -3.17
N LEU A 114 -8.80 0.15 -2.86
CA LEU A 114 -9.74 0.39 -1.77
C LEU A 114 -9.04 0.42 -0.40
N GLY A 115 -8.04 -0.42 -0.18
CA GLY A 115 -7.19 -0.36 1.00
C GLY A 115 -6.45 0.97 1.13
N ASN A 116 -5.89 1.49 0.03
CA ASN A 116 -5.26 2.82 0.01
C ASN A 116 -6.27 3.92 0.36
N VAL A 117 -7.47 3.90 -0.25
CA VAL A 117 -8.52 4.88 0.06
C VAL A 117 -8.92 4.81 1.52
N LEU A 118 -9.09 3.60 2.07
CA LEU A 118 -9.45 3.40 3.47
C LEU A 118 -8.44 4.05 4.42
N VAL A 119 -7.13 3.81 4.24
CA VAL A 119 -6.11 4.40 5.13
C VAL A 119 -6.04 5.92 4.98
N ILE A 120 -6.23 6.48 3.79
CA ILE A 120 -6.32 7.93 3.57
C ILE A 120 -7.49 8.52 4.37
N VAL A 121 -8.68 7.92 4.25
CA VAL A 121 -9.90 8.38 4.96
C VAL A 121 -9.72 8.28 6.47
N LEU A 122 -9.18 7.16 6.96
CA LEU A 122 -8.89 6.99 8.39
C LEU A 122 -7.89 8.02 8.90
N THR A 123 -6.85 8.32 8.11
CA THR A 123 -5.85 9.34 8.47
C THR A 123 -6.46 10.74 8.50
N LEU A 124 -7.25 11.12 7.51
CA LEU A 124 -7.93 12.42 7.47
C LEU A 124 -8.90 12.60 8.63
N TYR A 125 -9.62 11.53 9.01
CA TYR A 125 -10.54 11.56 10.15
C TYR A 125 -9.82 11.67 11.49
N SER A 126 -8.66 10.98 11.64
CA SER A 126 -7.96 10.86 12.93
C SER A 126 -6.89 11.92 13.16
N LEU A 127 -6.38 12.55 12.10
CA LEU A 127 -5.21 13.42 12.17
C LEU A 127 -5.43 14.71 11.36
N PRO A 128 -5.79 15.84 12.02
CA PRO A 128 -5.95 17.11 11.33
C PRO A 128 -4.60 17.58 10.73
N VAL A 129 -4.66 18.17 9.53
CA VAL A 129 -3.46 18.62 8.79
C VAL A 129 -3.03 20.00 9.33
N VAL A 130 -2.26 20.00 10.42
CA VAL A 130 -1.80 21.22 11.11
C VAL A 130 -0.28 21.41 11.02
N SER A 131 0.41 20.56 10.27
CA SER A 131 1.87 20.63 10.10
C SER A 131 2.30 20.21 8.70
N PRO A 132 3.47 20.67 8.23
CA PRO A 132 4.07 20.16 6.99
C PRO A 132 4.33 18.64 7.02
N GLY A 133 4.63 18.07 8.18
CA GLY A 133 4.81 16.63 8.36
C GLY A 133 3.52 15.85 8.04
N ARG A 134 2.37 16.32 8.52
CA ARG A 134 1.05 15.72 8.25
C ARG A 134 0.61 15.88 6.80
N ALA A 135 0.89 17.05 6.21
CA ALA A 135 0.70 17.25 4.78
C ALA A 135 1.54 16.25 3.94
N ALA A 136 2.79 16.02 4.36
CA ALA A 136 3.68 15.06 3.72
C ALA A 136 3.20 13.61 3.89
N LEU A 137 2.66 13.23 5.05
CA LEU A 137 2.06 11.91 5.30
C LEU A 137 0.94 11.62 4.29
N LEU A 138 0.00 12.55 4.14
CA LEU A 138 -1.09 12.43 3.17
C LEU A 138 -0.58 12.44 1.72
N ALA A 139 0.41 13.27 1.42
CA ALA A 139 1.06 13.31 0.11
C ALA A 139 1.68 11.95 -0.27
N GLY A 140 2.34 11.28 0.68
CA GLY A 140 2.87 9.93 0.51
C GLY A 140 1.77 8.90 0.22
N MET A 141 0.66 8.97 0.95
CA MET A 141 -0.50 8.08 0.75
C MET A 141 -1.17 8.31 -0.62
N VAL A 142 -1.44 9.56 -0.99
CA VAL A 142 -2.05 9.90 -2.28
C VAL A 142 -1.13 9.54 -3.44
N GLY A 143 0.17 9.80 -3.31
CA GLY A 143 1.17 9.39 -4.29
C GLY A 143 1.18 7.88 -4.50
N SER A 144 1.10 7.09 -3.41
CA SER A 144 0.99 5.63 -3.45
C SER A 144 -0.29 5.19 -4.16
N LEU A 145 -1.45 5.77 -3.82
CA LEU A 145 -2.72 5.46 -4.47
C LEU A 145 -2.66 5.72 -5.98
N VAL A 146 -2.14 6.88 -6.40
CA VAL A 146 -2.02 7.20 -7.83
C VAL A 146 -1.06 6.24 -8.53
N PHE A 147 0.07 5.92 -7.91
CA PHE A 147 1.01 4.93 -8.45
C PHE A 147 0.31 3.58 -8.73
N VAL A 148 -0.42 3.01 -7.75
CA VAL A 148 -1.07 1.71 -7.91
C VAL A 148 -2.26 1.76 -8.87
N LEU A 149 -3.02 2.86 -8.93
CA LEU A 149 -4.09 3.02 -9.90
C LEU A 149 -3.57 2.96 -11.34
N PHE A 150 -2.47 3.65 -11.65
CA PHE A 150 -1.87 3.57 -12.98
C PHE A 150 -1.20 2.23 -13.27
N LEU A 151 -0.78 1.51 -12.23
CA LEU A 151 -0.20 0.18 -12.35
C LEU A 151 -1.28 -0.88 -12.61
N GLU A 152 -2.44 -0.83 -11.95
CA GLU A 152 -3.41 -1.93 -11.89
C GLU A 152 -4.66 -1.70 -12.73
N LEU A 153 -5.11 -0.45 -12.89
CA LEU A 153 -6.32 -0.15 -13.64
C LEU A 153 -6.29 -0.63 -15.10
N PRO A 154 -5.15 -0.59 -15.82
CA PRO A 154 -5.07 -1.15 -17.17
C PRO A 154 -5.34 -2.66 -17.20
N VAL A 155 -4.83 -3.43 -16.24
CA VAL A 155 -5.10 -4.88 -16.11
C VAL A 155 -6.58 -5.11 -15.86
N THR A 156 -7.16 -4.38 -14.91
CA THR A 156 -8.60 -4.45 -14.61
C THR A 156 -9.47 -4.18 -15.85
N ARG A 157 -9.10 -3.20 -16.66
CA ARG A 157 -9.81 -2.88 -17.92
C ARG A 157 -9.73 -4.00 -18.94
N ARG A 158 -8.55 -4.60 -19.13
CA ARG A 158 -8.32 -5.73 -20.04
C ARG A 158 -9.15 -6.96 -19.63
N ILE A 159 -9.18 -7.31 -18.32
CA ILE A 159 -10.00 -8.41 -17.82
C ILE A 159 -11.50 -8.12 -18.05
N ARG A 160 -11.96 -6.89 -17.80
CA ARG A 160 -13.36 -6.50 -18.06
C ARG A 160 -13.74 -6.55 -19.53
N SER A 161 -12.80 -6.36 -20.45
CA SER A 161 -13.02 -6.54 -21.89
C SER A 161 -12.97 -7.99 -22.37
N GLY A 162 -12.84 -8.96 -21.44
CA GLY A 162 -12.90 -10.39 -21.75
C GLY A 162 -11.55 -11.09 -21.90
N GLU A 163 -10.43 -10.39 -21.65
CA GLU A 163 -9.10 -11.01 -21.67
C GLU A 163 -8.91 -11.93 -20.46
N ALA A 164 -8.24 -13.07 -20.67
CA ALA A 164 -7.93 -13.97 -19.56
C ALA A 164 -7.05 -13.28 -18.50
N PRO A 165 -7.29 -13.50 -17.18
CA PRO A 165 -6.57 -12.80 -16.11
C PRO A 165 -5.05 -12.92 -16.22
N ILE A 166 -4.54 -14.11 -16.52
CA ILE A 166 -3.10 -14.34 -16.64
C ILE A 166 -2.49 -13.57 -17.82
N ASP A 167 -3.18 -13.52 -18.97
CA ASP A 167 -2.70 -12.82 -20.16
C ASP A 167 -2.70 -11.30 -19.95
N ALA A 168 -3.76 -10.77 -19.32
CA ALA A 168 -3.85 -9.37 -18.97
C ALA A 168 -2.70 -8.95 -18.03
N MET A 169 -2.38 -9.79 -17.02
CA MET A 169 -1.28 -9.58 -16.10
C MET A 169 0.08 -9.64 -16.82
N MET A 170 0.35 -10.72 -17.54
CA MET A 170 1.63 -10.91 -18.22
C MET A 170 1.88 -9.83 -19.27
N GLY A 171 0.86 -9.51 -20.08
CA GLY A 171 0.98 -8.49 -21.12
C GLY A 171 1.15 -7.07 -20.58
N HIS A 172 0.67 -6.78 -19.36
CA HIS A 172 0.85 -5.47 -18.75
C HIS A 172 2.19 -5.37 -17.99
N PHE A 173 2.44 -6.28 -17.06
CA PHE A 173 3.66 -6.26 -16.24
C PHE A 173 4.91 -6.66 -17.01
N GLY A 174 4.77 -7.40 -18.13
CA GLY A 174 5.85 -7.69 -19.08
C GLY A 174 6.53 -6.45 -19.67
N GLN A 175 5.89 -5.26 -19.61
CA GLN A 175 6.53 -4.00 -19.98
C GLN A 175 7.69 -3.61 -19.05
N GLY A 176 7.75 -4.16 -17.85
CA GLY A 176 8.89 -4.04 -16.93
C GLY A 176 9.21 -2.60 -16.50
N LYS A 177 10.51 -2.26 -16.48
CA LYS A 177 11.01 -0.96 -15.97
C LYS A 177 10.33 0.30 -16.54
N PRO A 178 9.99 0.41 -17.85
CA PRO A 178 9.30 1.59 -18.38
C PRO A 178 7.95 1.85 -17.74
N LEU A 179 7.16 0.79 -17.51
CA LEU A 179 5.86 0.88 -16.84
C LEU A 179 6.02 1.44 -15.42
N PHE A 180 6.86 0.79 -14.61
CA PHE A 180 7.11 1.21 -13.22
C PHE A 180 7.60 2.64 -13.13
N ARG A 181 8.53 3.05 -14.01
CA ARG A 181 9.02 4.44 -14.04
C ARG A 181 7.93 5.45 -14.37
N ARG A 182 6.99 5.11 -15.28
CA ARG A 182 5.84 5.97 -15.59
C ARG A 182 4.92 6.09 -14.38
N CYS A 183 4.54 4.98 -13.76
CA CYS A 183 3.67 4.97 -12.58
C CYS A 183 4.30 5.73 -11.41
N THR A 184 5.62 5.56 -11.17
CA THR A 184 6.36 6.31 -10.15
C THR A 184 6.32 7.81 -10.39
N ARG A 185 6.56 8.27 -11.63
CA ARG A 185 6.49 9.70 -11.95
C ARG A 185 5.12 10.30 -11.68
N LEU A 186 4.04 9.59 -12.03
CA LEU A 186 2.68 10.02 -11.79
C LEU A 186 2.35 10.05 -10.30
N GLY A 187 2.75 9.03 -9.55
CA GLY A 187 2.60 8.98 -8.10
C GLY A 187 3.34 10.11 -7.40
N VAL A 188 4.62 10.35 -7.77
CA VAL A 188 5.42 11.46 -7.24
C VAL A 188 4.78 12.82 -7.57
N ALA A 189 4.33 13.03 -8.80
CA ALA A 189 3.67 14.27 -9.21
C ALA A 189 2.38 14.51 -8.41
N ALA A 190 1.55 13.47 -8.21
CA ALA A 190 0.33 13.57 -7.42
C ALA A 190 0.64 13.85 -5.94
N GLY A 191 1.61 13.16 -5.36
CA GLY A 191 2.07 13.44 -4.00
C GLY A 191 2.57 14.87 -3.83
N ALA A 192 3.43 15.35 -4.74
CA ALA A 192 3.94 16.72 -4.71
C ALA A 192 2.82 17.75 -4.83
N ALA A 193 1.87 17.55 -5.74
CA ALA A 193 0.69 18.42 -5.87
C ALA A 193 -0.15 18.44 -4.59
N THR A 194 -0.41 17.26 -3.99
CA THR A 194 -1.13 17.15 -2.71
C THR A 194 -0.40 17.90 -1.61
N PHE A 195 0.91 17.70 -1.49
CA PHE A 195 1.73 18.37 -0.47
C PHE A 195 1.65 19.89 -0.59
N LEU A 196 1.90 20.42 -1.80
CA LEU A 196 1.85 21.86 -2.05
C LEU A 196 0.46 22.45 -1.79
N THR A 197 -0.61 21.75 -2.18
CA THR A 197 -1.98 22.19 -1.92
C THR A 197 -2.25 22.29 -0.41
N LEU A 198 -1.84 21.26 0.36
CA LEU A 198 -2.07 21.24 1.81
C LEU A 198 -1.20 22.22 2.61
N LEU A 199 -0.12 22.74 2.01
CA LEU A 199 0.71 23.78 2.65
C LEU A 199 0.10 25.17 2.53
N VAL A 200 -0.82 25.41 1.57
CA VAL A 200 -1.42 26.73 1.31
C VAL A 200 -2.85 26.85 1.84
N LEU A 201 -3.43 25.74 2.32
CA LEU A 201 -4.74 25.71 2.99
C LEU A 201 -4.59 25.94 4.50
#